data_8d2ec239bb57904520fd14fa9233b7c2
#
_entry.id   8d2ec239bb57904520fd14fa9233b7c2
#
_cell.length_a   1.000
_cell.length_b   1.000
_cell.length_c   1.000
_cell.angle_alpha   90.00
_cell.angle_beta   90.00
_cell.angle_gamma   90.00
#
_symmetry.space_group_name_H-M   'P 1'
#
loop_
_entity.id
_entity.type
_entity.pdbx_description
1 polymer ?
#
loop_
_entity_poly.entity_id
_entity_poly.type
_entity_poly.pdbx_seq_one_letter_code
_entity_poly.pdbx_strand_id
1 'polypeptide(L)'
;MLVDFELVKRAQSGEEAAYNQLIQAYRKRILGTIGRLIGKPEDVEDVAQEVFVRLYFSLDQLREPEMFEPWLHRLTVNAAYDYLRKQRRRTESRMSDLSEQQVVKADAVASTNQRIEEDRRAEVRELVTSLLSEVSEEDRILLTLKEVEGLSLRELEKVYKVNENALKVRLFRARQRVLKAFGRLSGDKAILAEDLTGNQQLLPKSDSE
;
A
#
# COMPACT_ATOMS: atom_id res chain seq x y z
N MET A 1 6.56 16.41 -14.89
CA MET A 1 7.87 16.03 -14.32
C MET A 1 8.37 17.18 -13.44
N LEU A 2 8.93 16.88 -12.27
CA LEU A 2 9.38 17.90 -11.30
C LEU A 2 10.79 18.46 -11.62
N VAL A 3 11.56 17.74 -12.43
CA VAL A 3 12.93 18.10 -12.78
C VAL A 3 13.18 17.90 -14.28
N ASP A 4 14.21 18.57 -14.80
CA ASP A 4 14.66 18.43 -16.18
C ASP A 4 15.38 17.06 -16.40
N PHE A 5 15.27 16.51 -17.60
CA PHE A 5 15.97 15.30 -18.01
C PHE A 5 17.49 15.44 -17.93
N GLU A 6 18.01 16.65 -18.13
CA GLU A 6 19.42 16.93 -18.01
C GLU A 6 19.94 16.74 -16.58
N LEU A 7 19.13 17.11 -15.57
CA LEU A 7 19.47 16.85 -14.18
C LEU A 7 19.55 15.33 -13.90
N VAL A 8 18.65 14.53 -14.50
CA VAL A 8 18.70 13.07 -14.37
C VAL A 8 19.98 12.51 -14.97
N LYS A 9 20.40 12.98 -16.18
CA LYS A 9 21.63 12.54 -16.84
C LYS A 9 22.88 12.90 -16.04
N ARG A 10 22.92 14.11 -15.48
CA ARG A 10 24.04 14.55 -14.62
C ARG A 10 24.14 13.68 -13.37
N ALA A 11 23.02 13.36 -12.75
CA ALA A 11 23.01 12.45 -11.61
C ALA A 11 23.45 11.02 -12.01
N GLN A 12 23.05 10.53 -13.19
CA GLN A 12 23.51 9.26 -13.75
C GLN A 12 25.03 9.23 -14.01
N SER A 13 25.63 10.36 -14.39
CA SER A 13 27.08 10.47 -14.57
C SER A 13 27.88 10.56 -13.25
N GLY A 14 27.20 10.46 -12.10
CA GLY A 14 27.82 10.47 -10.78
C GLY A 14 27.99 11.86 -10.17
N GLU A 15 27.36 12.91 -10.73
CA GLU A 15 27.38 14.24 -10.14
C GLU A 15 26.56 14.28 -8.84
N GLU A 16 27.23 14.34 -7.69
CA GLU A 16 26.61 14.31 -6.36
C GLU A 16 25.63 15.48 -6.16
N ALA A 17 25.96 16.67 -6.64
CA ALA A 17 25.08 17.84 -6.54
C ALA A 17 23.76 17.63 -7.30
N ALA A 18 23.80 17.02 -8.49
CA ALA A 18 22.64 16.69 -9.29
C ALA A 18 21.78 15.60 -8.61
N TYR A 19 22.42 14.58 -8.04
CA TYR A 19 21.72 13.55 -7.25
C TYR A 19 21.00 14.15 -6.04
N ASN A 20 21.67 15.02 -5.26
CA ASN A 20 21.06 15.68 -4.11
C ASN A 20 19.86 16.57 -4.52
N GLN A 21 19.92 17.23 -5.68
CA GLN A 21 18.79 17.98 -6.23
C GLN A 21 17.62 17.07 -6.59
N LEU A 22 17.85 15.88 -7.16
CA LEU A 22 16.81 14.89 -7.41
C LEU A 22 16.16 14.44 -6.11
N ILE A 23 16.94 14.10 -5.10
CA ILE A 23 16.42 13.72 -3.78
C ILE A 23 15.52 14.82 -3.22
N GLN A 24 15.98 16.06 -3.19
CA GLN A 24 15.20 17.19 -2.66
C GLN A 24 13.88 17.38 -3.43
N ALA A 25 13.91 17.31 -4.75
CA ALA A 25 12.73 17.50 -5.60
C ALA A 25 11.65 16.43 -5.35
N TYR A 26 12.07 15.18 -5.15
CA TYR A 26 11.13 14.05 -5.04
C TYR A 26 10.87 13.56 -3.62
N ARG A 27 11.63 14.02 -2.62
CA ARG A 27 11.53 13.56 -1.22
C ARG A 27 10.10 13.61 -0.69
N LYS A 28 9.42 14.75 -0.84
CA LYS A 28 8.04 14.92 -0.36
C LYS A 28 7.07 13.94 -1.01
N ARG A 29 7.24 13.68 -2.30
CA ARG A 29 6.40 12.75 -3.06
C ARG A 29 6.65 11.30 -2.62
N ILE A 30 7.91 10.90 -2.46
CA ILE A 30 8.32 9.58 -1.97
C ILE A 30 7.74 9.34 -0.58
N LEU A 31 7.94 10.26 0.37
CA LEU A 31 7.41 10.16 1.73
C LEU A 31 5.87 10.05 1.73
N GLY A 32 5.20 10.85 0.90
CA GLY A 32 3.74 10.82 0.77
C GLY A 32 3.22 9.49 0.24
N THR A 33 3.87 8.91 -0.77
CA THR A 33 3.52 7.59 -1.33
C THR A 33 3.72 6.48 -0.29
N ILE A 34 4.88 6.46 0.38
CA ILE A 34 5.19 5.49 1.42
C ILE A 34 4.18 5.60 2.57
N GLY A 35 3.94 6.81 3.09
CA GLY A 35 3.01 7.04 4.20
C GLY A 35 1.58 6.55 3.91
N ARG A 36 1.10 6.72 2.66
CA ARG A 36 -0.20 6.17 2.25
C ARG A 36 -0.24 4.63 2.27
N LEU A 37 0.87 3.99 1.89
CA LEU A 37 0.93 2.53 1.76
C LEU A 37 1.17 1.83 3.09
N ILE A 38 2.14 2.29 3.90
CA ILE A 38 2.54 1.58 5.11
C ILE A 38 1.73 1.97 6.35
N GLY A 39 1.19 3.21 6.37
CA GLY A 39 0.31 3.68 7.44
C GLY A 39 0.91 3.80 8.83
N LYS A 40 2.25 3.68 8.95
CA LYS A 40 3.03 3.84 10.18
C LYS A 40 4.00 5.00 10.02
N PRO A 41 3.68 6.19 10.56
CA PRO A 41 4.50 7.39 10.37
C PRO A 41 5.96 7.22 10.80
N GLU A 42 6.20 6.47 11.88
CA GLU A 42 7.52 6.20 12.43
C GLU A 42 8.46 5.44 11.48
N ASP A 43 7.91 4.62 10.60
CA ASP A 43 8.69 3.79 9.67
C ASP A 43 8.86 4.44 8.28
N VAL A 44 8.19 5.57 8.00
CA VAL A 44 8.17 6.22 6.67
C VAL A 44 9.56 6.68 6.25
N GLU A 45 10.31 7.30 7.15
CA GLU A 45 11.65 7.81 6.86
C GLU A 45 12.64 6.67 6.58
N ASP A 46 12.57 5.57 7.32
CA ASP A 46 13.45 4.41 7.11
C ASP A 46 13.22 3.77 5.74
N VAL A 47 11.95 3.60 5.34
CA VAL A 47 11.60 3.09 4.01
C VAL A 47 12.01 4.08 2.92
N ALA A 48 11.89 5.39 3.15
CA ALA A 48 12.33 6.40 2.21
C ALA A 48 13.86 6.39 2.03
N GLN A 49 14.63 6.20 3.09
CA GLN A 49 16.08 6.05 3.01
C GLN A 49 16.45 4.82 2.15
N GLU A 50 15.74 3.70 2.30
CA GLU A 50 15.95 2.53 1.44
C GLU A 50 15.66 2.86 -0.03
N VAL A 51 14.63 3.66 -0.32
CA VAL A 51 14.35 4.14 -1.68
C VAL A 51 15.50 4.98 -2.22
N PHE A 52 16.04 5.91 -1.43
CA PHE A 52 17.15 6.75 -1.85
C PHE A 52 18.43 5.94 -2.11
N VAL A 53 18.71 4.95 -1.26
CA VAL A 53 19.85 4.03 -1.48
C VAL A 53 19.66 3.23 -2.79
N ARG A 54 18.48 2.65 -3.00
CA ARG A 54 18.15 1.92 -4.24
C ARG A 54 18.24 2.83 -5.47
N LEU A 55 17.74 4.08 -5.35
CA LEU A 55 17.84 5.08 -6.40
C LEU A 55 19.30 5.33 -6.77
N TYR A 56 20.17 5.53 -5.79
CA TYR A 56 21.60 5.78 -6.02
C TYR A 56 22.26 4.64 -6.80
N PHE A 57 22.06 3.39 -6.40
CA PHE A 57 22.70 2.23 -7.00
C PHE A 57 22.06 1.73 -8.31
N SER A 58 20.88 2.23 -8.68
CA SER A 58 20.18 1.74 -9.88
C SER A 58 19.85 2.84 -10.88
N LEU A 59 20.22 4.09 -10.61
CA LEU A 59 19.94 5.23 -11.50
C LEU A 59 20.64 5.09 -12.86
N ASP A 60 21.84 4.52 -12.89
CA ASP A 60 22.61 4.22 -14.09
C ASP A 60 21.94 3.19 -15.03
N GLN A 61 21.06 2.35 -14.47
CA GLN A 61 20.30 1.34 -15.23
C GLN A 61 19.11 1.94 -15.99
N LEU A 62 18.73 3.17 -15.67
CA LEU A 62 17.63 3.88 -16.34
C LEU A 62 18.10 4.35 -17.73
N ARG A 63 17.65 3.67 -18.78
CA ARG A 63 18.06 3.95 -20.17
C ARG A 63 17.41 5.21 -20.76
N GLU A 64 16.19 5.50 -20.36
CA GLU A 64 15.37 6.60 -20.86
C GLU A 64 15.12 7.61 -19.70
N PRO A 65 15.84 8.75 -19.63
CA PRO A 65 15.65 9.76 -18.57
C PRO A 65 14.21 10.26 -18.45
N GLU A 66 13.44 10.25 -19.55
CA GLU A 66 12.03 10.61 -19.60
C GLU A 66 11.16 9.67 -18.74
N MET A 67 11.66 8.46 -18.51
CA MET A 67 10.98 7.45 -17.69
C MET A 67 11.35 7.50 -16.21
N PHE A 68 12.12 8.52 -15.81
CA PHE A 68 12.59 8.63 -14.42
C PHE A 68 11.41 8.63 -13.40
N GLU A 69 10.39 9.45 -13.61
CA GLU A 69 9.25 9.51 -12.67
C GLU A 69 8.48 8.17 -12.56
N PRO A 70 7.99 7.56 -13.66
CA PRO A 70 7.34 6.25 -13.58
C PRO A 70 8.22 5.16 -12.96
N TRP A 71 9.51 5.19 -13.25
CA TRP A 71 10.49 4.25 -12.71
C TRP A 71 10.68 4.48 -11.20
N LEU A 72 10.83 5.74 -10.76
CA LEU A 72 10.96 6.12 -9.35
C LEU A 72 9.70 5.74 -8.55
N HIS A 73 8.51 5.94 -9.12
CA HIS A 73 7.25 5.49 -8.50
C HIS A 73 7.25 3.98 -8.28
N ARG A 74 7.64 3.20 -9.28
CA ARG A 74 7.76 1.75 -9.13
C ARG A 74 8.77 1.37 -8.05
N LEU A 75 9.93 2.02 -8.00
CA LEU A 75 10.95 1.80 -6.98
C LEU A 75 10.39 2.04 -5.58
N THR A 76 9.67 3.16 -5.39
CA THR A 76 9.05 3.57 -4.13
C THR A 76 7.97 2.58 -3.68
N VAL A 77 7.06 2.21 -4.58
CA VAL A 77 5.97 1.25 -4.28
C VAL A 77 6.54 -0.13 -3.96
N ASN A 78 7.56 -0.60 -4.68
CA ASN A 78 8.24 -1.85 -4.38
C ASN A 78 8.86 -1.84 -2.97
N ALA A 79 9.56 -0.77 -2.59
CA ALA A 79 10.16 -0.66 -1.26
C ALA A 79 9.11 -0.69 -0.14
N ALA A 80 7.98 0.00 -0.33
CA ALA A 80 6.88 -0.03 0.62
C ALA A 80 6.28 -1.45 0.79
N TYR A 81 6.08 -2.20 -0.30
CA TYR A 81 5.60 -3.58 -0.21
C TYR A 81 6.64 -4.54 0.35
N ASP A 82 7.93 -4.36 0.07
CA ASP A 82 9.01 -5.11 0.71
C ASP A 82 8.99 -4.93 2.24
N TYR A 83 8.80 -3.68 2.69
CA TYR A 83 8.64 -3.37 4.11
C TYR A 83 7.41 -4.09 4.70
N LEU A 84 6.23 -3.97 4.09
CA LEU A 84 5.00 -4.62 4.57
C LEU A 84 5.15 -6.14 4.65
N ARG A 85 5.82 -6.76 3.67
CA ARG A 85 6.12 -8.20 3.67
C ARG A 85 7.04 -8.58 4.82
N LYS A 86 8.10 -7.79 5.09
CA LYS A 86 9.00 -8.02 6.23
C LYS A 86 8.26 -7.90 7.57
N GLN A 87 7.39 -6.90 7.71
CA GLN A 87 6.56 -6.69 8.90
C GLN A 87 5.61 -7.86 9.16
N ARG A 88 4.90 -8.31 8.14
CA ARG A 88 4.00 -9.47 8.24
C ARG A 88 4.72 -10.71 8.71
N ARG A 89 5.87 -11.05 8.13
CA ARG A 89 6.69 -12.20 8.54
C ARG A 89 7.16 -12.08 10.00
N ARG A 90 7.54 -10.88 10.46
CA ARG A 90 7.92 -10.65 11.87
C ARG A 90 6.75 -10.86 12.82
N THR A 91 5.55 -10.43 12.44
CA THR A 91 4.34 -10.63 13.25
C THR A 91 3.96 -12.11 13.30
N GLU A 92 3.97 -12.82 12.17
CA GLU A 92 3.70 -14.25 12.08
C GLU A 92 4.70 -15.07 12.91
N SER A 93 6.00 -14.75 12.86
CA SER A 93 7.04 -15.39 13.67
C SER A 93 6.86 -15.12 15.17
N ARG A 94 6.53 -13.89 15.57
CA ARG A 94 6.26 -13.57 16.99
C ARG A 94 5.01 -14.26 17.52
N MET A 95 3.97 -14.42 16.70
CA MET A 95 2.76 -15.14 17.10
C MET A 95 3.00 -16.63 17.24
N SER A 96 3.91 -17.23 16.48
CA SER A 96 4.30 -18.64 16.65
C SER A 96 5.14 -18.88 17.91
N ASP A 97 5.87 -17.86 18.40
CA ASP A 97 6.71 -17.94 19.61
C ASP A 97 5.96 -17.55 20.90
N LEU A 98 4.77 -16.94 20.78
CA LEU A 98 3.94 -16.54 21.91
C LEU A 98 2.81 -17.57 22.11
N SER A 99 3.03 -18.51 23.05
CA SER A 99 1.92 -19.25 23.66
C SER A 99 0.98 -18.26 24.38
N GLU A 100 -0.26 -18.29 24.02
CA GLU A 100 -1.57 -17.87 24.62
C GLU A 100 -1.62 -16.86 25.79
N GLN A 101 -0.63 -16.06 26.12
CA GLN A 101 -0.75 -15.10 27.21
C GLN A 101 -0.12 -13.75 26.86
N GLN A 102 -0.99 -12.72 26.88
CA GLN A 102 -0.75 -11.28 26.88
C GLN A 102 -1.00 -10.52 25.56
N VAL A 103 -2.30 -10.33 25.27
CA VAL A 103 -2.75 -9.13 24.56
C VAL A 103 -2.91 -8.02 25.61
N VAL A 104 -1.87 -7.24 25.85
CA VAL A 104 -1.96 -6.02 26.64
C VAL A 104 -2.34 -4.89 25.69
N LYS A 105 -3.57 -4.41 25.80
CA LYS A 105 -4.02 -3.15 25.19
C LYS A 105 -3.33 -2.00 25.91
N ALA A 106 -2.50 -1.25 25.20
CA ALA A 106 -2.00 0.04 25.67
C ALA A 106 -3.06 1.11 25.36
N ASP A 107 -3.82 1.51 26.38
CA ASP A 107 -4.69 2.68 26.33
C ASP A 107 -3.84 3.96 26.54
N ALA A 108 -3.77 4.79 25.50
CA ALA A 108 -3.30 6.16 25.62
C ALA A 108 -4.45 7.12 25.28
N VAL A 109 -4.77 7.99 26.23
CA VAL A 109 -5.85 8.97 26.18
C VAL A 109 -5.50 10.11 25.23
N ALA A 110 -6.20 10.23 24.09
CA ALA A 110 -6.19 11.39 23.22
C ALA A 110 -7.60 11.67 22.66
N SER A 111 -7.87 12.93 22.38
CA SER A 111 -9.14 13.55 21.97
C SER A 111 -10.07 12.69 21.09
N THR A 112 -11.32 12.57 21.48
CA THR A 112 -12.33 11.62 20.97
C THR A 112 -12.58 11.70 19.44
N ASN A 113 -12.58 12.89 18.85
CA ASN A 113 -12.88 13.04 17.41
C ASN A 113 -11.71 12.65 16.51
N GLN A 114 -10.47 12.89 16.94
CA GLN A 114 -9.26 12.53 16.20
C GLN A 114 -9.05 11.02 16.20
N ARG A 115 -9.38 10.34 17.31
CA ARG A 115 -9.35 8.86 17.42
C ARG A 115 -10.34 8.20 16.50
N ILE A 116 -11.59 8.68 16.41
CA ILE A 116 -12.63 8.10 15.54
C ILE A 116 -12.17 8.15 14.06
N GLU A 117 -11.55 9.25 13.64
CA GLU A 117 -11.00 9.38 12.28
C GLU A 117 -9.76 8.47 12.05
N GLU A 118 -8.89 8.32 13.05
CA GLU A 118 -7.71 7.46 12.97
C GLU A 118 -8.11 5.98 12.97
N ASP A 119 -9.03 5.58 13.82
CA ASP A 119 -9.59 4.22 13.87
C ASP A 119 -10.29 3.86 12.55
N ARG A 120 -11.10 4.77 12.01
CA ARG A 120 -11.76 4.57 10.71
C ARG A 120 -10.76 4.44 9.56
N ARG A 121 -9.68 5.22 9.57
CA ARG A 121 -8.59 5.10 8.59
C ARG A 121 -7.82 3.79 8.76
N ALA A 122 -7.64 3.31 9.98
CA ALA A 122 -7.01 2.03 10.26
C ALA A 122 -7.88 0.88 9.74
N GLU A 123 -9.19 0.87 10.02
CA GLU A 123 -10.14 -0.12 9.51
C GLU A 123 -10.17 -0.18 7.98
N VAL A 124 -10.21 1.00 7.31
CA VAL A 124 -10.18 1.07 5.84
C VAL A 124 -8.86 0.53 5.30
N ARG A 125 -7.72 0.82 5.93
CA ARG A 125 -6.41 0.26 5.51
C ARG A 125 -6.38 -1.25 5.67
N GLU A 126 -6.87 -1.77 6.78
CA GLU A 126 -6.92 -3.20 7.04
C GLU A 126 -7.79 -3.91 5.98
N LEU A 127 -8.96 -3.35 5.69
CA LEU A 127 -9.84 -3.85 4.63
C LEU A 127 -9.12 -3.85 3.27
N VAL A 128 -8.51 -2.73 2.88
CA VAL A 128 -7.78 -2.61 1.60
C VAL A 128 -6.63 -3.61 1.56
N THR A 129 -5.87 -3.76 2.65
CA THR A 129 -4.77 -4.71 2.76
C THR A 129 -5.26 -6.15 2.60
N SER A 130 -6.37 -6.50 3.25
CA SER A 130 -7.02 -7.80 3.13
C SER A 130 -7.47 -8.08 1.68
N LEU A 131 -8.14 -7.11 1.05
CA LEU A 131 -8.58 -7.22 -0.34
C LEU A 131 -7.41 -7.39 -1.32
N LEU A 132 -6.34 -6.62 -1.12
CA LEU A 132 -5.14 -6.69 -1.94
C LEU A 132 -4.32 -7.96 -1.69
N SER A 133 -4.53 -8.68 -0.59
CA SER A 133 -3.87 -9.98 -0.36
C SER A 133 -4.35 -11.09 -1.30
N GLU A 134 -5.53 -10.92 -1.91
CA GLU A 134 -6.12 -11.86 -2.87
C GLU A 134 -5.50 -11.79 -4.28
N VAL A 135 -4.64 -10.83 -4.53
CA VAL A 135 -3.89 -10.68 -5.78
C VAL A 135 -2.40 -10.93 -5.55
N SER A 136 -1.69 -11.34 -6.60
CA SER A 136 -0.24 -11.49 -6.53
C SER A 136 0.44 -10.18 -6.16
N GLU A 137 1.63 -10.24 -5.55
CA GLU A 137 2.40 -9.05 -5.18
C GLU A 137 2.65 -8.12 -6.38
N GLU A 138 2.99 -8.70 -7.54
CA GLU A 138 3.19 -7.91 -8.76
C GLU A 138 1.90 -7.24 -9.27
N ASP A 139 0.74 -7.91 -9.16
CA ASP A 139 -0.54 -7.33 -9.56
C ASP A 139 -0.98 -6.24 -8.59
N ARG A 140 -0.65 -6.38 -7.30
CA ARG A 140 -0.87 -5.37 -6.27
C ARG A 140 -0.08 -4.11 -6.57
N ILE A 141 1.22 -4.25 -6.85
CA ILE A 141 2.08 -3.13 -7.25
C ILE A 141 1.54 -2.46 -8.52
N LEU A 142 1.16 -3.25 -9.52
CA LEU A 142 0.60 -2.75 -10.77
C LEU A 142 -0.71 -1.97 -10.55
N LEU A 143 -1.62 -2.48 -9.71
CA LEU A 143 -2.84 -1.77 -9.32
C LEU A 143 -2.53 -0.46 -8.60
N THR A 144 -1.61 -0.49 -7.64
CA THR A 144 -1.22 0.73 -6.90
C THR A 144 -0.65 1.79 -7.84
N LEU A 145 0.24 1.41 -8.74
CA LEU A 145 0.82 2.34 -9.73
C LEU A 145 -0.25 2.92 -10.66
N LYS A 146 -1.23 2.11 -11.07
CA LYS A 146 -2.31 2.56 -11.97
C LYS A 146 -3.35 3.40 -11.26
N GLU A 147 -3.89 2.94 -10.12
CA GLU A 147 -5.07 3.52 -9.48
C GLU A 147 -4.73 4.60 -8.45
N VAL A 148 -3.61 4.46 -7.75
CA VAL A 148 -3.20 5.38 -6.67
C VAL A 148 -2.20 6.42 -7.17
N GLU A 149 -1.18 5.98 -7.91
CA GLU A 149 -0.14 6.87 -8.44
C GLU A 149 -0.50 7.47 -9.80
N GLY A 150 -1.56 6.96 -10.45
CA GLY A 150 -2.13 7.55 -11.67
C GLY A 150 -1.32 7.34 -12.94
N LEU A 151 -0.39 6.37 -12.97
CA LEU A 151 0.42 6.10 -14.16
C LEU A 151 -0.45 5.72 -15.36
N SER A 152 -0.12 6.26 -16.54
CA SER A 152 -0.74 5.87 -17.80
C SER A 152 -0.33 4.46 -18.21
N LEU A 153 -1.12 3.81 -19.07
CA LEU A 153 -0.75 2.48 -19.59
C LEU A 153 0.56 2.51 -20.38
N ARG A 154 0.84 3.61 -21.10
CA ARG A 154 2.10 3.78 -21.84
C ARG A 154 3.32 3.85 -20.92
N GLU A 155 3.21 4.55 -19.78
CA GLU A 155 4.27 4.57 -18.77
C GLU A 155 4.47 3.19 -18.14
N LEU A 156 3.37 2.50 -17.82
CA LEU A 156 3.43 1.13 -17.30
C LEU A 156 4.02 0.15 -18.33
N GLU A 157 3.71 0.28 -19.62
CA GLU A 157 4.30 -0.52 -20.70
C GLU A 157 5.83 -0.41 -20.70
N LYS A 158 6.35 0.81 -20.63
CA LYS A 158 7.79 1.06 -20.58
C LYS A 158 8.44 0.54 -19.29
N VAL A 159 7.78 0.77 -18.15
CA VAL A 159 8.27 0.34 -16.82
C VAL A 159 8.29 -1.18 -16.67
N TYR A 160 7.24 -1.87 -17.17
CA TYR A 160 7.12 -3.33 -17.08
C TYR A 160 7.68 -4.07 -18.30
N LYS A 161 7.97 -3.36 -19.39
CA LYS A 161 8.37 -3.93 -20.69
C LYS A 161 7.36 -4.96 -21.22
N VAL A 162 6.09 -4.68 -21.05
CA VAL A 162 4.94 -5.51 -21.41
C VAL A 162 3.92 -4.64 -22.15
N ASN A 163 3.40 -5.08 -23.29
CA ASN A 163 2.53 -4.26 -24.11
C ASN A 163 1.21 -3.86 -23.40
N GLU A 164 0.62 -2.74 -23.80
CA GLU A 164 -0.60 -2.19 -23.19
C GLU A 164 -1.76 -3.19 -23.12
N ASN A 165 -1.96 -4.03 -24.12
CA ASN A 165 -3.07 -4.98 -24.14
C ASN A 165 -2.91 -6.06 -23.05
N ALA A 166 -1.68 -6.56 -22.86
CA ALA A 166 -1.39 -7.49 -21.78
C ALA A 166 -1.57 -6.84 -20.40
N LEU A 167 -1.16 -5.57 -20.24
CA LEU A 167 -1.40 -4.81 -19.01
C LEU A 167 -2.90 -4.58 -18.76
N LYS A 168 -3.69 -4.24 -19.77
CA LYS A 168 -5.15 -4.10 -19.66
C LYS A 168 -5.80 -5.38 -19.15
N VAL A 169 -5.44 -6.52 -19.75
CA VAL A 169 -5.96 -7.84 -19.35
C VAL A 169 -5.53 -8.17 -17.91
N ARG A 170 -4.27 -7.91 -17.56
CA ARG A 170 -3.74 -8.15 -16.23
C ARG A 170 -4.44 -7.30 -15.16
N LEU A 171 -4.58 -6.00 -15.40
CA LEU A 171 -5.32 -5.07 -14.53
C LEU A 171 -6.78 -5.48 -14.38
N PHE A 172 -7.44 -5.86 -15.49
CA PHE A 172 -8.82 -6.33 -15.43
C PHE A 172 -8.96 -7.55 -14.52
N ARG A 173 -8.11 -8.56 -14.71
CA ARG A 173 -8.14 -9.79 -13.88
C ARG A 173 -7.85 -9.48 -12.40
N ALA A 174 -6.89 -8.60 -12.14
CA ALA A 174 -6.56 -8.18 -10.78
C ALA A 174 -7.74 -7.47 -10.10
N ARG A 175 -8.38 -6.50 -10.79
CA ARG A 175 -9.60 -5.83 -10.29
C ARG A 175 -10.73 -6.82 -10.01
N GLN A 176 -10.96 -7.78 -10.89
CA GLN A 176 -12.01 -8.81 -10.71
C GLN A 176 -11.75 -9.65 -9.44
N ARG A 177 -10.50 -10.01 -9.16
CA ARG A 177 -10.14 -10.74 -7.92
C ARG A 177 -10.43 -9.89 -6.68
N VAL A 178 -10.05 -8.61 -6.68
CA VAL A 178 -10.32 -7.68 -5.57
C VAL A 178 -11.82 -7.50 -5.36
N LEU A 179 -12.61 -7.31 -6.44
CA LEU A 179 -14.06 -7.17 -6.36
C LEU A 179 -14.74 -8.44 -5.82
N LYS A 180 -14.27 -9.62 -6.26
CA LYS A 180 -14.78 -10.90 -5.73
C LYS A 180 -14.46 -11.07 -4.25
N ALA A 181 -13.26 -10.69 -3.81
CA ALA A 181 -12.89 -10.71 -2.41
C ALA A 181 -13.76 -9.75 -1.58
N PHE A 182 -13.99 -8.54 -2.07
CA PHE A 182 -14.89 -7.57 -1.45
C PHE A 182 -16.31 -8.09 -1.31
N GLY A 183 -16.84 -8.74 -2.36
CA GLY A 183 -18.19 -9.36 -2.32
C GLY A 183 -18.31 -10.44 -1.24
N ARG A 184 -17.25 -11.27 -1.07
CA ARG A 184 -17.23 -12.28 0.02
C ARG A 184 -17.24 -11.63 1.40
N LEU A 185 -16.36 -10.68 1.65
CA LEU A 185 -16.28 -9.97 2.93
C LEU A 185 -17.54 -9.16 3.26
N SER A 186 -18.21 -8.60 2.25
CA SER A 186 -19.46 -7.86 2.42
C SER A 186 -20.67 -8.81 2.65
N GLY A 187 -20.70 -9.96 1.99
CA GLY A 187 -21.70 -11.00 2.18
C GLY A 187 -21.63 -11.60 3.59
N ASP A 188 -20.46 -11.92 4.07
CA ASP A 188 -20.25 -12.44 5.43
C ASP A 188 -20.67 -11.43 6.51
N LYS A 189 -20.43 -10.12 6.31
CA LYS A 189 -20.91 -9.07 7.22
C LYS A 189 -22.44 -8.94 7.23
N ALA A 190 -23.11 -9.14 6.11
CA ALA A 190 -24.57 -9.12 6.03
C ALA A 190 -25.19 -10.32 6.77
N ILE A 191 -24.62 -11.51 6.63
CA ILE A 191 -25.06 -12.72 7.34
C ILE A 191 -24.89 -12.57 8.87
N LEU A 192 -23.74 -12.05 9.33
CA LEU A 192 -23.50 -11.78 10.75
C LEU A 192 -24.42 -10.70 11.33
N ALA A 193 -24.84 -9.72 10.53
CA ALA A 193 -25.79 -8.69 10.95
C ALA A 193 -27.23 -9.26 11.07
N GLU A 194 -27.62 -10.18 10.20
CA GLU A 194 -28.93 -10.86 10.28
C GLU A 194 -29.01 -11.81 11.47
N ASP A 195 -27.94 -12.54 11.81
CA ASP A 195 -27.88 -13.41 12.98
C ASP A 195 -27.97 -12.63 14.30
N LEU A 196 -27.43 -11.40 14.37
CA LEU A 196 -27.52 -10.54 15.54
C LEU A 196 -28.89 -9.91 15.72
N THR A 197 -29.67 -9.71 14.64
CA THR A 197 -31.02 -9.19 14.69
C THR A 197 -32.10 -10.28 14.87
N GLY A 198 -31.79 -11.50 14.45
CA GLY A 198 -32.71 -12.66 14.56
C GLY A 198 -32.93 -13.18 15.99
N ASN A 199 -32.06 -12.86 16.94
CA ASN A 199 -32.11 -13.41 18.31
C ASN A 199 -32.86 -12.54 19.33
N GLN A 200 -33.57 -11.48 18.89
CA GLN A 200 -34.39 -10.63 19.78
C GLN A 200 -35.88 -10.97 19.79
N GLN A 201 -36.34 -12.03 19.13
CA GLN A 201 -37.78 -12.37 19.05
C GLN A 201 -38.22 -13.62 19.85
N LEU A 202 -37.46 -14.06 20.84
CA LEU A 202 -37.88 -15.16 21.72
C LEU A 202 -37.89 -14.74 23.18
N LEU A 203 -38.78 -13.80 23.53
CA LEU A 203 -39.28 -13.67 24.90
C LEU A 203 -40.73 -14.17 24.93
N PRO A 204 -41.06 -15.16 25.76
CA PRO A 204 -42.45 -15.62 25.90
C PRO A 204 -43.31 -14.53 26.55
N LYS A 205 -44.44 -14.25 25.94
CA LYS A 205 -45.48 -13.43 26.58
C LYS A 205 -45.96 -14.18 27.83
N SER A 206 -45.75 -13.59 28.98
CA SER A 206 -46.39 -14.03 30.22
C SER A 206 -47.90 -13.71 30.16
N ASP A 207 -48.70 -14.74 30.08
CA ASP A 207 -50.11 -14.68 30.34
C ASP A 207 -50.32 -14.25 31.81
N SER A 208 -51.07 -13.20 32.00
CA SER A 208 -51.61 -12.79 33.30
C SER A 208 -53.12 -12.84 33.19
N GLU A 209 -53.70 -13.79 33.91
CA GLU A 209 -55.04 -13.69 34.41
C GLU A 209 -55.11 -12.65 35.53
#